data_c79598e5109b057e04bec84fb2d25f05
#
_entry.id   c79598e5109b057e04bec84fb2d25f05
#
_cell.length_a   1.000
_cell.length_b   1.000
_cell.length_c   1.000
_cell.angle_alpha   90.00
_cell.angle_beta   90.00
_cell.angle_gamma   90.00
#
_symmetry.space_group_name_H-M   'P 1'
#
loop_
_entity.id
_entity.type
_entity.pdbx_description
1 polymer ?
#
loop_
_entity_poly.entity_id
_entity_poly.type
_entity_poly.pdbx_seq_one_letter_code
_entity_poly.pdbx_strand_id
1 'polypeptide(L)'
;MQRDELEQQLAQGVRRFENCAFDDEDLSRLDLQGCVFERCTFAEASLFAAKLARSHWLRCRAGGADFESVDAVDARFDGCDLNNSKWRRSKLASAAFHGCKLTGASFEEVAHLGIQFEECLLVGADLRGFSFRKATLKELDFSDAYLSGCDFREAVFEGGSLRNATLKLAKFQGADLRGASIEGVRLTEAGLFKGAVISHAQAAAFLRELDLIVV
;
A
#
# COMPACT_ATOMS: atom_id res chain seq x y z
N MET A 1 15.21 -20.32 -8.82
CA MET A 1 16.62 -19.84 -8.77
C MET A 1 17.01 -19.76 -7.32
N GLN A 2 18.07 -20.43 -6.92
CA GLN A 2 18.55 -20.40 -5.55
C GLN A 2 19.40 -19.15 -5.28
N ARG A 3 19.55 -18.81 -3.99
CA ARG A 3 20.34 -17.66 -3.55
C ARG A 3 21.74 -17.60 -4.17
N ASP A 4 22.49 -18.70 -4.13
CA ASP A 4 23.89 -18.76 -4.63
C ASP A 4 23.97 -18.45 -6.12
N GLU A 5 23.01 -18.91 -6.90
CA GLU A 5 22.92 -18.62 -8.33
C GLU A 5 22.62 -17.13 -8.59
N LEU A 6 21.72 -16.55 -7.81
CA LEU A 6 21.43 -15.12 -7.87
C LEU A 6 22.67 -14.28 -7.52
N GLU A 7 23.37 -14.61 -6.43
CA GLU A 7 24.61 -13.93 -6.03
C GLU A 7 25.69 -14.00 -7.11
N GLN A 8 25.84 -15.16 -7.75
CA GLN A 8 26.79 -15.33 -8.85
C GLN A 8 26.43 -14.44 -10.05
N GLN A 9 25.15 -14.39 -10.44
CA GLN A 9 24.70 -13.53 -11.54
C GLN A 9 24.86 -12.04 -11.19
N LEU A 10 24.55 -11.64 -9.97
CA LEU A 10 24.76 -10.26 -9.48
C LEU A 10 26.25 -9.87 -9.53
N ALA A 11 27.15 -10.79 -9.16
CA ALA A 11 28.60 -10.56 -9.23
C ALA A 11 29.11 -10.40 -10.68
N GLN A 12 28.44 -11.03 -11.64
CA GLN A 12 28.69 -10.89 -13.09
C GLN A 12 28.07 -9.60 -13.68
N GLY A 13 27.39 -8.79 -12.86
CA GLY A 13 26.76 -7.54 -13.28
C GLY A 13 25.35 -7.72 -13.86
N VAL A 14 24.77 -8.90 -13.79
CA VAL A 14 23.36 -9.10 -14.20
C VAL A 14 22.44 -8.33 -13.25
N ARG A 15 21.51 -7.59 -13.82
CA ARG A 15 20.53 -6.78 -13.06
C ARG A 15 19.09 -6.98 -13.54
N ARG A 16 18.85 -7.83 -14.52
CA ARG A 16 17.52 -8.15 -15.03
C ARG A 16 17.25 -9.63 -14.91
N PHE A 17 16.14 -9.96 -14.25
CA PHE A 17 15.69 -11.32 -13.97
C PHE A 17 14.26 -11.47 -14.48
N GLU A 18 14.01 -12.45 -15.30
CA GLU A 18 12.70 -12.69 -15.90
C GLU A 18 12.25 -14.12 -15.65
N ASN A 19 10.98 -14.29 -15.26
CA ASN A 19 10.35 -15.60 -15.03
C ASN A 19 11.14 -16.50 -14.05
N CYS A 20 11.86 -15.91 -13.09
CA CYS A 20 12.61 -16.64 -12.07
C CYS A 20 11.71 -16.93 -10.86
N ALA A 21 11.89 -18.10 -10.25
CA ALA A 21 11.23 -18.45 -9.00
C ALA A 21 12.23 -18.36 -7.84
N PHE A 22 11.89 -17.56 -6.84
CA PHE A 22 12.61 -17.35 -5.58
C PHE A 22 11.71 -17.67 -4.38
N ASP A 23 10.68 -18.49 -4.59
CA ASP A 23 9.72 -18.82 -3.53
C ASP A 23 10.45 -19.53 -2.38
N ASP A 24 10.11 -19.18 -1.12
CA ASP A 24 10.71 -19.68 0.12
C ASP A 24 12.23 -19.43 0.28
N GLU A 25 12.85 -18.67 -0.63
CA GLU A 25 14.30 -18.40 -0.57
C GLU A 25 14.65 -17.33 0.47
N ASP A 26 15.81 -17.52 1.11
CA ASP A 26 16.42 -16.48 1.94
C ASP A 26 17.31 -15.56 1.10
N LEU A 27 16.75 -14.42 0.68
CA LEU A 27 17.44 -13.36 -0.04
C LEU A 27 17.80 -12.18 0.88
N SER A 28 17.85 -12.42 2.18
CA SER A 28 18.13 -11.40 3.17
C SER A 28 19.49 -10.74 2.94
N ARG A 29 19.54 -9.41 3.16
CA ARG A 29 20.73 -8.56 3.05
C ARG A 29 21.40 -8.49 1.69
N LEU A 30 20.81 -9.06 0.64
CA LEU A 30 21.36 -8.96 -0.71
C LEU A 30 21.32 -7.52 -1.22
N ASP A 31 22.30 -7.19 -2.06
CA ASP A 31 22.30 -5.93 -2.79
C ASP A 31 21.62 -6.11 -4.15
N LEU A 32 20.33 -5.76 -4.18
CA LEU A 32 19.45 -5.83 -5.35
C LEU A 32 19.13 -4.43 -5.90
N GLN A 33 19.97 -3.43 -5.59
CA GLN A 33 19.77 -2.07 -6.05
C GLN A 33 19.75 -2.00 -7.59
N GLY A 34 18.75 -1.28 -8.11
CA GLY A 34 18.59 -1.11 -9.56
C GLY A 34 18.29 -2.40 -10.33
N CYS A 35 18.03 -3.51 -9.64
CA CYS A 35 17.60 -4.74 -10.30
C CYS A 35 16.20 -4.59 -10.87
N VAL A 36 15.95 -5.26 -11.99
CA VAL A 36 14.64 -5.39 -12.62
C VAL A 36 14.20 -6.85 -12.49
N PHE A 37 13.06 -7.07 -11.85
CA PHE A 37 12.41 -8.39 -11.76
C PHE A 37 11.12 -8.34 -12.56
N GLU A 38 11.00 -9.19 -13.57
CA GLU A 38 9.82 -9.26 -14.41
C GLU A 38 9.21 -10.66 -14.36
N ARG A 39 7.91 -10.74 -13.97
CA ARG A 39 7.16 -12.00 -13.84
C ARG A 39 7.86 -13.03 -12.94
N CYS A 40 8.63 -12.58 -11.96
CA CYS A 40 9.28 -13.44 -10.99
C CYS A 40 8.36 -13.76 -9.81
N THR A 41 8.65 -14.87 -9.10
CA THR A 41 7.94 -15.25 -7.89
C THR A 41 8.84 -15.22 -6.66
N PHE A 42 8.30 -14.75 -5.55
CA PHE A 42 8.97 -14.57 -4.25
C PHE A 42 8.01 -14.94 -3.11
N ALA A 43 7.08 -15.88 -3.34
CA ALA A 43 6.12 -16.26 -2.31
C ALA A 43 6.86 -16.74 -1.07
N GLU A 44 6.51 -16.19 0.12
CA GLU A 44 7.12 -16.48 1.42
C GLU A 44 8.65 -16.27 1.47
N ALA A 45 9.26 -15.65 0.46
CA ALA A 45 10.70 -15.38 0.45
C ALA A 45 11.07 -14.32 1.50
N SER A 46 12.26 -14.46 2.10
CA SER A 46 12.83 -13.45 2.98
C SER A 46 13.73 -12.49 2.21
N LEU A 47 13.32 -11.21 2.16
CA LEU A 47 14.17 -10.11 1.69
C LEU A 47 14.62 -9.24 2.87
N PHE A 48 14.61 -9.76 4.09
CA PHE A 48 14.94 -9.03 5.30
C PHE A 48 16.23 -8.22 5.14
N ALA A 49 16.15 -6.90 5.38
CA ALA A 49 17.26 -5.96 5.27
C ALA A 49 17.98 -5.93 3.89
N ALA A 50 17.36 -6.42 2.82
CA ALA A 50 17.90 -6.32 1.48
C ALA A 50 17.90 -4.86 0.99
N LYS A 51 18.84 -4.54 0.08
CA LYS A 51 18.90 -3.23 -0.57
C LYS A 51 18.16 -3.30 -1.88
N LEU A 52 17.01 -2.63 -1.96
CA LEU A 52 16.13 -2.61 -3.12
C LEU A 52 16.03 -1.21 -3.76
N ALA A 53 16.90 -0.27 -3.36
CA ALA A 53 16.81 1.10 -3.86
C ALA A 53 16.83 1.14 -5.39
N ARG A 54 15.87 1.88 -6.00
CA ARG A 54 15.71 2.00 -7.45
C ARG A 54 15.48 0.66 -8.19
N SER A 55 15.11 -0.40 -7.49
CA SER A 55 14.70 -1.64 -8.14
C SER A 55 13.32 -1.50 -8.80
N HIS A 56 13.05 -2.32 -9.81
CA HIS A 56 11.77 -2.32 -10.52
C HIS A 56 11.18 -3.72 -10.57
N TRP A 57 9.98 -3.87 -10.07
CA TRP A 57 9.25 -5.12 -9.92
C TRP A 57 8.02 -5.08 -10.82
N LEU A 58 8.04 -5.84 -11.89
CA LEU A 58 7.00 -5.86 -12.92
C LEU A 58 6.24 -7.17 -12.87
N ARG A 59 4.95 -7.13 -12.52
CA ARG A 59 4.06 -8.31 -12.50
C ARG A 59 4.63 -9.47 -11.69
N CYS A 60 5.35 -9.17 -10.62
CA CYS A 60 5.89 -10.17 -9.71
C CYS A 60 4.84 -10.64 -8.71
N ARG A 61 5.04 -11.84 -8.16
CA ARG A 61 4.23 -12.40 -7.08
C ARG A 61 5.10 -12.61 -5.85
N ALA A 62 4.83 -11.87 -4.80
CA ALA A 62 5.57 -11.90 -3.55
C ALA A 62 4.59 -11.92 -2.34
N GLY A 63 3.54 -12.76 -2.48
CA GLY A 63 2.58 -12.97 -1.40
C GLY A 63 3.27 -13.55 -0.17
N GLY A 64 3.01 -12.99 1.03
CA GLY A 64 3.63 -13.41 2.29
C GLY A 64 5.12 -13.06 2.43
N ALA A 65 5.75 -12.49 1.41
CA ALA A 65 7.18 -12.20 1.45
C ALA A 65 7.54 -11.19 2.55
N ASP A 66 8.71 -11.41 3.15
CA ASP A 66 9.26 -10.58 4.20
C ASP A 66 10.19 -9.50 3.61
N PHE A 67 9.68 -8.26 3.56
CA PHE A 67 10.41 -7.05 3.20
C PHE A 67 10.78 -6.23 4.45
N GLU A 68 10.85 -6.84 5.63
CA GLU A 68 11.17 -6.10 6.86
C GLU A 68 12.57 -5.48 6.77
N SER A 69 12.67 -4.21 7.18
CA SER A 69 13.92 -3.45 7.21
C SER A 69 14.61 -3.25 5.85
N VAL A 70 13.94 -3.47 4.71
CA VAL A 70 14.53 -3.21 3.40
C VAL A 70 14.78 -1.72 3.17
N ASP A 71 15.80 -1.41 2.36
CA ASP A 71 15.99 -0.11 1.78
C ASP A 71 15.43 -0.11 0.34
N ALA A 72 14.20 0.34 0.17
CA ALA A 72 13.48 0.39 -1.10
C ALA A 72 13.18 1.83 -1.55
N VAL A 73 14.10 2.76 -1.25
CA VAL A 73 14.02 4.15 -1.72
C VAL A 73 13.96 4.18 -3.25
N ASP A 74 13.01 4.94 -3.81
CA ASP A 74 12.77 5.04 -5.26
C ASP A 74 12.45 3.70 -5.96
N ALA A 75 12.12 2.64 -5.23
CA ALA A 75 11.72 1.38 -5.83
C ALA A 75 10.32 1.47 -6.48
N ARG A 76 10.08 0.69 -7.51
CA ARG A 76 8.81 0.65 -8.23
C ARG A 76 8.24 -0.75 -8.28
N PHE A 77 6.95 -0.86 -8.00
CA PHE A 77 6.18 -2.10 -8.04
C PHE A 77 4.98 -1.89 -8.95
N ASP A 78 4.99 -2.52 -10.13
CA ASP A 78 3.94 -2.38 -11.13
C ASP A 78 3.21 -3.71 -11.34
N GLY A 79 1.89 -3.73 -11.07
CA GLY A 79 1.03 -4.88 -11.26
C GLY A 79 1.41 -6.10 -10.40
N CYS A 80 2.06 -5.89 -9.27
CA CYS A 80 2.54 -6.96 -8.41
C CYS A 80 1.46 -7.49 -7.46
N ASP A 81 1.54 -8.79 -7.15
CA ASP A 81 0.80 -9.41 -6.05
C ASP A 81 1.71 -9.46 -4.81
N LEU A 82 1.42 -8.59 -3.86
CA LEU A 82 2.14 -8.37 -2.61
C LEU A 82 1.23 -8.64 -1.39
N ASN A 83 0.22 -9.50 -1.55
CA ASN A 83 -0.72 -9.80 -0.48
C ASN A 83 0.01 -10.36 0.75
N ASN A 84 -0.39 -9.91 1.95
CA ASN A 84 0.19 -10.30 3.24
C ASN A 84 1.71 -10.06 3.37
N SER A 85 2.30 -9.22 2.50
CA SER A 85 3.72 -8.87 2.60
C SER A 85 4.00 -8.00 3.83
N LYS A 86 5.22 -8.14 4.38
CA LYS A 86 5.62 -7.48 5.63
C LYS A 86 6.69 -6.43 5.32
N TRP A 87 6.39 -5.14 5.60
CA TRP A 87 7.27 -4.00 5.30
C TRP A 87 7.78 -3.28 6.55
N ARG A 88 7.63 -3.89 7.71
CA ARG A 88 7.98 -3.26 8.97
C ARG A 88 9.40 -2.68 8.94
N ARG A 89 9.55 -1.43 9.43
CA ARG A 89 10.83 -0.69 9.50
C ARG A 89 11.53 -0.46 8.17
N SER A 90 10.85 -0.61 7.05
CA SER A 90 11.43 -0.37 5.73
C SER A 90 11.56 1.11 5.43
N LYS A 91 12.51 1.43 4.55
CA LYS A 91 12.66 2.75 3.96
C LYS A 91 11.97 2.75 2.60
N LEU A 92 10.83 3.43 2.50
CA LEU A 92 10.00 3.50 1.31
C LEU A 92 9.89 4.93 0.77
N ALA A 93 10.88 5.79 1.05
CA ALA A 93 10.83 7.16 0.54
C ALA A 93 10.80 7.16 -0.98
N SER A 94 9.81 7.88 -1.55
CA SER A 94 9.56 7.93 -3.01
C SER A 94 9.32 6.58 -3.69
N ALA A 95 9.04 5.52 -2.93
CA ALA A 95 8.64 4.24 -3.52
C ALA A 95 7.24 4.38 -4.15
N ALA A 96 7.02 3.68 -5.27
CA ALA A 96 5.75 3.71 -5.99
C ALA A 96 5.16 2.31 -6.16
N PHE A 97 3.87 2.19 -5.87
CA PHE A 97 3.06 0.99 -6.06
C PHE A 97 1.91 1.34 -7.01
N HIS A 98 1.90 0.73 -8.19
CA HIS A 98 0.86 0.95 -9.19
C HIS A 98 0.21 -0.36 -9.60
N GLY A 99 -1.14 -0.42 -9.55
CA GLY A 99 -1.91 -1.60 -9.90
C GLY A 99 -1.60 -2.83 -9.03
N CYS A 100 -1.12 -2.63 -7.80
CA CYS A 100 -0.68 -3.72 -6.92
C CYS A 100 -1.80 -4.25 -6.04
N LYS A 101 -1.71 -5.55 -5.72
CA LYS A 101 -2.50 -6.19 -4.67
C LYS A 101 -1.68 -6.19 -3.39
N LEU A 102 -2.16 -5.48 -2.38
CA LEU A 102 -1.54 -5.30 -1.07
C LEU A 102 -2.50 -5.69 0.06
N THR A 103 -3.44 -6.61 -0.24
CA THR A 103 -4.41 -7.09 0.75
C THR A 103 -3.69 -7.68 1.95
N GLY A 104 -3.99 -7.21 3.15
CA GLY A 104 -3.37 -7.66 4.40
C GLY A 104 -1.88 -7.29 4.56
N ALA A 105 -1.32 -6.46 3.66
CA ALA A 105 0.06 -6.02 3.79
C ALA A 105 0.26 -5.13 5.04
N SER A 106 1.40 -5.27 5.71
CA SER A 106 1.73 -4.52 6.92
C SER A 106 2.86 -3.52 6.68
N PHE A 107 2.56 -2.23 6.89
CA PHE A 107 3.50 -1.11 6.73
C PHE A 107 3.85 -0.46 8.09
N GLU A 108 3.98 -1.26 9.12
CA GLU A 108 4.27 -0.76 10.47
C GLU A 108 5.67 -0.12 10.56
N GLU A 109 5.78 1.04 11.20
CA GLU A 109 7.05 1.75 11.45
C GLU A 109 7.86 2.07 10.18
N VAL A 110 7.24 2.22 9.00
CA VAL A 110 7.96 2.53 7.75
C VAL A 110 8.31 4.01 7.61
N ALA A 111 9.46 4.30 7.00
CA ALA A 111 9.80 5.64 6.54
C ALA A 111 9.20 5.85 5.14
N HIS A 112 8.08 6.60 5.05
CA HIS A 112 7.21 6.65 3.86
C HIS A 112 7.12 8.05 3.20
N LEU A 113 8.12 8.90 3.37
CA LEU A 113 8.08 10.24 2.77
C LEU A 113 7.98 10.15 1.24
N GLY A 114 6.89 10.71 0.67
CA GLY A 114 6.70 10.71 -0.77
C GLY A 114 6.34 9.36 -1.39
N ILE A 115 5.96 8.36 -0.57
CA ILE A 115 5.43 7.08 -1.08
C ILE A 115 4.17 7.34 -1.92
N GLN A 116 3.99 6.57 -2.98
CA GLN A 116 2.85 6.67 -3.88
C GLN A 116 2.14 5.34 -4.01
N PHE A 117 0.80 5.38 -3.95
CA PHE A 117 -0.08 4.27 -4.28
C PHE A 117 -1.07 4.75 -5.34
N GLU A 118 -1.26 4.01 -6.40
CA GLU A 118 -2.23 4.27 -7.46
C GLU A 118 -2.85 2.95 -7.92
N GLU A 119 -4.18 2.91 -8.04
CA GLU A 119 -4.92 1.73 -8.51
C GLU A 119 -4.61 0.45 -7.69
N CYS A 120 -4.42 0.58 -6.37
CA CYS A 120 -4.00 -0.51 -5.49
C CYS A 120 -5.15 -1.05 -4.63
N LEU A 121 -5.13 -2.38 -4.40
CA LEU A 121 -6.00 -3.04 -3.44
C LEU A 121 -5.29 -3.12 -2.08
N LEU A 122 -5.68 -2.26 -1.15
CA LEU A 122 -5.14 -2.15 0.20
C LEU A 122 -6.11 -2.72 1.26
N VAL A 123 -6.95 -3.67 0.84
CA VAL A 123 -7.98 -4.29 1.69
C VAL A 123 -7.34 -4.92 2.92
N GLY A 124 -7.76 -4.51 4.12
CA GLY A 124 -7.21 -5.02 5.38
C GLY A 124 -5.74 -4.68 5.62
N ALA A 125 -5.13 -3.80 4.82
CA ALA A 125 -3.74 -3.40 5.00
C ALA A 125 -3.55 -2.53 6.26
N ASP A 126 -2.38 -2.63 6.89
CA ASP A 126 -2.00 -1.79 8.02
C ASP A 126 -1.16 -0.60 7.56
N LEU A 127 -1.82 0.57 7.53
CA LEU A 127 -1.24 1.85 7.11
C LEU A 127 -1.32 2.90 8.25
N ARG A 128 -1.39 2.45 9.51
CA ARG A 128 -1.55 3.37 10.66
C ARG A 128 -0.52 4.49 10.65
N GLY A 129 -0.99 5.72 10.82
CA GLY A 129 -0.15 6.92 10.89
C GLY A 129 0.37 7.44 9.55
N PHE A 130 -0.03 6.87 8.42
CA PHE A 130 0.38 7.37 7.10
C PHE A 130 -0.14 8.78 6.83
N SER A 131 0.65 9.55 6.09
CA SER A 131 0.25 10.86 5.61
C SER A 131 -0.07 10.82 4.11
N PHE A 132 -1.35 11.02 3.80
CA PHE A 132 -1.88 11.24 2.45
C PHE A 132 -2.29 12.70 2.25
N ARG A 133 -1.72 13.59 3.07
CA ARG A 133 -2.08 15.01 3.04
C ARG A 133 -1.81 15.60 1.67
N LYS A 134 -2.84 16.27 1.09
CA LYS A 134 -2.82 16.89 -0.25
C LYS A 134 -2.55 15.91 -1.39
N ALA A 135 -2.64 14.62 -1.15
CA ALA A 135 -2.47 13.61 -2.18
C ALA A 135 -3.75 13.47 -3.03
N THR A 136 -3.59 13.12 -4.30
CA THR A 136 -4.66 12.56 -5.12
C THR A 136 -4.59 11.04 -4.96
N LEU A 137 -5.67 10.44 -4.45
CA LEU A 137 -5.80 9.01 -4.16
C LEU A 137 -6.68 8.38 -5.24
N LYS A 138 -6.04 7.77 -6.25
CA LYS A 138 -6.71 7.26 -7.42
C LYS A 138 -6.96 5.77 -7.30
N GLU A 139 -8.25 5.38 -7.35
CA GLU A 139 -8.72 3.99 -7.32
C GLU A 139 -8.05 3.15 -6.21
N LEU A 140 -7.96 3.71 -4.98
CA LEU A 140 -7.43 2.98 -3.84
C LEU A 140 -8.53 2.32 -3.02
N ASP A 141 -8.47 1.00 -2.90
CA ASP A 141 -9.40 0.24 -2.07
C ASP A 141 -8.81 0.02 -0.67
N PHE A 142 -9.22 0.88 0.29
CA PHE A 142 -8.88 0.76 1.71
C PHE A 142 -9.97 0.03 2.52
N SER A 143 -10.82 -0.79 1.87
CA SER A 143 -11.85 -1.52 2.62
C SER A 143 -11.22 -2.35 3.72
N ASP A 144 -11.83 -2.33 4.91
CA ASP A 144 -11.37 -3.05 6.10
C ASP A 144 -9.93 -2.70 6.58
N ALA A 145 -9.27 -1.69 5.98
CA ALA A 145 -7.89 -1.32 6.30
C ALA A 145 -7.76 -0.63 7.69
N TYR A 146 -6.58 -0.75 8.27
CA TYR A 146 -6.22 -0.08 9.53
C TYR A 146 -5.59 1.28 9.22
N LEU A 147 -6.40 2.34 9.30
CA LEU A 147 -6.03 3.72 8.95
C LEU A 147 -6.00 4.65 10.18
N SER A 148 -5.87 4.09 11.38
CA SER A 148 -5.84 4.90 12.60
C SER A 148 -4.70 5.92 12.57
N GLY A 149 -5.03 7.19 12.83
CA GLY A 149 -4.06 8.29 12.86
C GLY A 149 -3.60 8.78 11.49
N CYS A 150 -4.13 8.25 10.38
CA CYS A 150 -3.80 8.72 9.04
C CYS A 150 -4.17 10.19 8.83
N ASP A 151 -3.36 10.90 8.06
CA ASP A 151 -3.60 12.30 7.70
C ASP A 151 -4.07 12.40 6.24
N PHE A 152 -5.40 12.55 6.04
CA PHE A 152 -6.04 12.74 4.73
C PHE A 152 -6.44 14.22 4.49
N ARG A 153 -5.89 15.15 5.27
CA ARG A 153 -6.27 16.57 5.10
C ARG A 153 -5.96 17.06 3.70
N GLU A 154 -6.94 17.69 3.08
CA GLU A 154 -6.85 18.24 1.73
C GLU A 154 -6.58 17.17 0.65
N ALA A 155 -6.77 15.87 0.96
CA ALA A 155 -6.66 14.80 -0.02
C ALA A 155 -7.88 14.77 -0.95
N VAL A 156 -7.69 14.33 -2.19
CA VAL A 156 -8.77 14.13 -3.16
C VAL A 156 -8.87 12.65 -3.48
N PHE A 157 -10.05 12.07 -3.28
CA PHE A 157 -10.33 10.68 -3.62
C PHE A 157 -10.94 10.61 -5.01
N GLU A 158 -10.22 10.03 -5.96
CA GLU A 158 -10.67 9.72 -7.31
C GLU A 158 -11.01 8.24 -7.41
N GLY A 159 -12.21 7.86 -6.99
CA GLY A 159 -12.62 6.45 -6.85
C GLY A 159 -12.18 5.84 -5.52
N GLY A 160 -12.19 4.51 -5.49
CA GLY A 160 -11.75 3.73 -4.35
C GLY A 160 -12.76 3.61 -3.21
N SER A 161 -12.32 3.10 -2.07
CA SER A 161 -13.19 2.75 -0.94
C SER A 161 -12.52 2.96 0.41
N LEU A 162 -13.28 3.44 1.39
CA LEU A 162 -12.97 3.46 2.82
C LEU A 162 -13.91 2.53 3.61
N ARG A 163 -14.62 1.61 2.92
CA ARG A 163 -15.63 0.77 3.55
C ARG A 163 -15.06 0.00 4.73
N ASN A 164 -15.74 0.08 5.88
CA ASN A 164 -15.36 -0.59 7.13
C ASN A 164 -13.94 -0.30 7.62
N ALA A 165 -13.23 0.68 7.05
CA ALA A 165 -11.87 1.02 7.49
C ALA A 165 -11.85 1.51 8.95
N THR A 166 -10.81 1.16 9.68
CA THR A 166 -10.61 1.66 11.05
C THR A 166 -10.00 3.05 11.02
N LEU A 167 -10.80 4.10 11.28
CA LEU A 167 -10.43 5.50 11.10
C LEU A 167 -10.12 6.26 12.41
N LYS A 168 -9.91 5.56 13.51
CA LYS A 168 -9.65 6.18 14.81
C LYS A 168 -8.52 7.22 14.71
N LEU A 169 -8.79 8.49 15.10
CA LEU A 169 -7.85 9.61 15.02
C LEU A 169 -7.39 9.99 13.60
N ALA A 170 -7.99 9.48 12.55
CA ALA A 170 -7.73 9.95 11.20
C ALA A 170 -8.24 11.38 11.00
N LYS A 171 -7.63 12.13 10.07
CA LYS A 171 -7.91 13.56 9.85
C LYS A 171 -8.35 13.77 8.41
N PHE A 172 -9.56 14.34 8.21
CA PHE A 172 -10.16 14.55 6.89
C PHE A 172 -10.50 16.01 6.58
N GLN A 173 -9.98 16.98 7.35
CA GLN A 173 -10.31 18.40 7.13
C GLN A 173 -9.90 18.83 5.71
N GLY A 174 -10.87 19.30 4.94
CA GLY A 174 -10.68 19.73 3.55
C GLY A 174 -10.51 18.59 2.54
N ALA A 175 -10.64 17.32 2.96
CA ALA A 175 -10.61 16.20 2.02
C ALA A 175 -11.86 16.17 1.13
N ASP A 176 -11.69 15.84 -0.14
CA ASP A 176 -12.78 15.57 -1.07
C ASP A 176 -13.02 14.07 -1.17
N LEU A 177 -14.11 13.60 -0.56
CA LEU A 177 -14.48 12.18 -0.47
C LEU A 177 -15.55 11.80 -1.49
N ARG A 178 -16.01 12.71 -2.36
CA ARG A 178 -17.15 12.48 -3.26
C ARG A 178 -16.95 11.29 -4.19
N GLY A 179 -15.71 10.98 -4.54
CA GLY A 179 -15.35 9.84 -5.39
C GLY A 179 -15.26 8.50 -4.65
N ALA A 180 -15.12 8.48 -3.33
CA ALA A 180 -14.88 7.26 -2.55
C ALA A 180 -16.18 6.61 -2.05
N SER A 181 -16.18 5.26 -1.93
CA SER A 181 -17.19 4.58 -1.11
C SER A 181 -16.85 4.74 0.38
N ILE A 182 -17.81 5.24 1.17
CA ILE A 182 -17.69 5.42 2.62
C ILE A 182 -18.72 4.58 3.39
N GLU A 183 -19.22 3.50 2.78
CA GLU A 183 -20.19 2.60 3.40
C GLU A 183 -19.62 1.93 4.64
N GLY A 184 -20.45 1.72 5.66
CA GLY A 184 -20.05 1.11 6.94
C GLY A 184 -19.20 2.01 7.85
N VAL A 185 -18.96 3.27 7.47
CA VAL A 185 -18.37 4.27 8.36
C VAL A 185 -19.45 4.74 9.33
N ARG A 186 -19.26 4.48 10.61
CA ARG A 186 -20.28 4.77 11.65
C ARG A 186 -20.46 6.26 11.88
N LEU A 187 -21.69 6.71 12.07
CA LEU A 187 -22.02 8.10 12.41
C LEU A 187 -21.37 8.61 13.70
N THR A 188 -21.06 7.72 14.64
CA THR A 188 -20.26 8.05 15.83
C THR A 188 -18.87 8.57 15.46
N GLU A 189 -18.40 8.27 14.28
CA GLU A 189 -17.13 8.72 13.71
C GLU A 189 -17.29 9.95 12.80
N ALA A 190 -18.53 10.43 12.55
CA ALA A 190 -18.78 11.57 11.66
C ALA A 190 -17.99 12.83 12.04
N GLY A 191 -17.64 12.98 13.32
CA GLY A 191 -16.76 14.06 13.79
C GLY A 191 -15.36 14.07 13.13
N LEU A 192 -14.87 12.93 12.67
CA LEU A 192 -13.60 12.81 11.96
C LEU A 192 -13.63 13.52 10.60
N PHE A 193 -14.80 13.55 9.95
CA PHE A 193 -15.02 14.14 8.63
C PHE A 193 -15.36 15.65 8.69
N LYS A 194 -15.22 16.29 9.85
CA LYS A 194 -15.51 17.73 9.99
C LYS A 194 -14.71 18.53 8.96
N GLY A 195 -15.43 19.23 8.05
CA GLY A 195 -14.83 20.04 6.98
C GLY A 195 -14.44 19.26 5.73
N ALA A 196 -14.71 17.94 5.66
CA ALA A 196 -14.60 17.18 4.42
C ALA A 196 -15.78 17.46 3.49
N VAL A 197 -15.57 17.27 2.20
CA VAL A 197 -16.58 17.38 1.15
C VAL A 197 -17.11 15.98 0.81
N ILE A 198 -18.42 15.79 0.93
CA ILE A 198 -19.14 14.54 0.59
C ILE A 198 -20.26 14.82 -0.41
N SER A 199 -20.73 13.80 -1.10
CA SER A 199 -21.88 13.89 -2.00
C SER A 199 -23.22 13.80 -1.24
N HIS A 200 -24.31 14.21 -1.87
CA HIS A 200 -25.66 14.01 -1.33
C HIS A 200 -26.00 12.55 -1.09
N ALA A 201 -25.55 11.65 -2.00
CA ALA A 201 -25.76 10.21 -1.85
C ALA A 201 -25.07 9.64 -0.62
N GLN A 202 -23.84 10.08 -0.34
CA GLN A 202 -23.09 9.72 0.87
C GLN A 202 -23.76 10.25 2.13
N ALA A 203 -24.24 11.50 2.11
CA ALA A 203 -24.98 12.09 3.23
C ALA A 203 -26.28 11.29 3.50
N ALA A 204 -27.02 10.91 2.45
CA ALA A 204 -28.23 10.09 2.58
C ALA A 204 -27.89 8.69 3.13
N ALA A 205 -26.77 8.09 2.76
CA ALA A 205 -26.33 6.80 3.30
C ALA A 205 -26.07 6.90 4.82
N PHE A 206 -25.36 7.93 5.28
CA PHE A 206 -25.15 8.18 6.71
C PHE A 206 -26.47 8.33 7.49
N LEU A 207 -27.44 9.05 6.93
CA LEU A 207 -28.74 9.26 7.60
C LEU A 207 -29.56 7.97 7.68
N ARG A 208 -29.47 7.08 6.69
CA ARG A 208 -30.13 5.77 6.73
C ARG A 208 -29.61 4.87 7.84
N GLU A 209 -28.34 4.96 8.21
CA GLU A 209 -27.81 4.21 9.36
C GLU A 209 -28.43 4.62 10.72
N LEU A 210 -29.10 5.78 10.76
CA LEU A 210 -29.90 6.25 11.90
C LEU A 210 -31.38 5.88 11.77
N ASP A 211 -31.75 4.95 10.87
CA ASP A 211 -33.15 4.62 10.56
C ASP A 211 -34.00 5.82 10.06
N LEU A 212 -33.34 6.88 9.55
CA LEU A 212 -34.03 8.02 8.97
C LEU A 212 -34.45 7.75 7.52
N ILE A 213 -35.68 8.13 7.18
CA ILE A 213 -36.17 8.08 5.80
C ILE A 213 -35.74 9.37 5.10
N VAL A 214 -34.88 9.24 4.12
CA VAL A 214 -34.43 10.35 3.27
C VAL A 214 -35.28 10.35 1.99
N VAL A 215 -36.04 11.40 1.78
CA VAL A 215 -36.94 11.64 0.64
C VAL A 215 -36.37 12.72 -0.27
#